data_e21fae9f3707dd824a278be96abcd5dd
#
_entry.id   e21fae9f3707dd824a278be96abcd5dd
#
_cell.length_a   1.000
_cell.length_b   1.000
_cell.length_c   1.000
_cell.angle_alpha   90.00
_cell.angle_beta   90.00
_cell.angle_gamma   90.00
#
_symmetry.space_group_name_H-M   'P 1'
#
loop_
_entity.id
_entity.type
_entity.pdbx_description
1 polymer ?
#
loop_
_entity_poly.entity_id
_entity_poly.type
_entity_poly.pdbx_seq_one_letter_code
_entity_poly.pdbx_strand_id
1 'polypeptide(L)'
;MDLAPDELEIAKKVHVGDIPCELGATVHITPHKKRTGFFIVRAGVQRFRMQPVASRTGAIRLEDPRAGAMWLQLGNKSMLMSQKMGRRLADDCKAPDQAVLDAHLKNNPLPSLLEPLPAANADAPAAEAAK
;
A
#
# COMPACT_ATOMS: atom_id res chain seq x y z
N MET A 1 0.47 16.04 19.13
CA MET A 1 1.75 16.25 18.44
C MET A 1 1.49 16.34 16.95
N ASP A 2 2.02 17.36 16.32
CA ASP A 2 1.77 17.58 14.90
C ASP A 2 2.77 16.81 14.05
N LEU A 3 2.32 16.43 12.86
CA LEU A 3 3.17 15.74 11.92
C LEU A 3 4.11 16.72 11.20
N ALA A 4 5.26 16.23 10.79
CA ALA A 4 6.20 16.98 9.97
C ALA A 4 5.60 17.25 8.59
N PRO A 5 6.07 18.29 7.86
CA PRO A 5 5.53 18.60 6.53
C PRO A 5 5.61 17.45 5.53
N ASP A 6 6.68 16.66 5.54
CA ASP A 6 6.81 15.52 4.65
C ASP A 6 5.80 14.43 4.98
N GLU A 7 5.48 14.23 6.26
CA GLU A 7 4.47 13.29 6.69
C GLU A 7 3.08 13.74 6.25
N LEU A 8 2.81 15.04 6.31
CA LEU A 8 1.53 15.58 5.84
C LEU A 8 1.37 15.40 4.33
N GLU A 9 2.45 15.51 3.56
CA GLU A 9 2.40 15.23 2.13
C GLU A 9 2.10 13.77 1.85
N ILE A 10 2.67 12.86 2.63
CA ILE A 10 2.37 11.43 2.52
C ILE A 10 0.89 11.19 2.81
N ALA A 11 0.35 11.86 3.83
CA ALA A 11 -1.04 11.69 4.22
C ALA A 11 -2.01 12.00 3.08
N LYS A 12 -1.66 12.93 2.21
CA LYS A 12 -2.51 13.30 1.07
C LYS A 12 -2.65 12.17 0.04
N LYS A 13 -1.74 11.21 0.05
CA LYS A 13 -1.69 10.12 -0.92
C LYS A 13 -2.35 8.84 -0.40
N VAL A 14 -2.81 8.83 0.85
CA VAL A 14 -3.43 7.65 1.45
C VAL A 14 -4.82 7.45 0.87
N HIS A 15 -5.11 6.22 0.42
CA HIS A 15 -6.46 5.88 -0.01
C HIS A 15 -7.38 5.79 1.20
N VAL A 16 -8.54 6.42 1.11
CA VAL A 16 -9.54 6.41 2.19
C VAL A 16 -10.80 5.72 1.71
N GLY A 17 -11.64 5.32 2.66
CA GLY A 17 -12.89 4.65 2.36
C GLY A 17 -12.83 3.17 2.66
N ASP A 18 -13.75 2.42 2.08
CA ASP A 18 -13.83 0.98 2.23
C ASP A 18 -12.97 0.33 1.16
N ILE A 19 -11.95 -0.40 1.59
CA ILE A 19 -10.98 -1.00 0.67
C ILE A 19 -11.13 -2.52 0.76
N PRO A 20 -11.62 -3.17 -0.30
CA PRO A 20 -11.76 -4.62 -0.29
C PRO A 20 -10.41 -5.31 -0.35
N CYS A 21 -10.31 -6.40 0.39
CA CYS A 21 -9.11 -7.22 0.47
C CYS A 21 -9.45 -8.66 0.08
N GLU A 22 -8.44 -9.53 0.07
CA GLU A 22 -8.67 -10.94 -0.22
C GLU A 22 -9.48 -11.61 0.88
N LEU A 23 -10.04 -12.77 0.57
CA LEU A 23 -10.79 -13.61 1.52
C LEU A 23 -12.02 -12.90 2.11
N GLY A 24 -12.60 -11.96 1.37
CA GLY A 24 -13.79 -11.25 1.81
C GLY A 24 -13.57 -10.21 2.87
N ALA A 25 -12.32 -9.93 3.22
CA ALA A 25 -12.02 -8.90 4.21
C ALA A 25 -12.16 -7.51 3.60
N THR A 26 -12.45 -6.52 4.44
CA THR A 26 -12.51 -5.13 4.04
C THR A 26 -11.81 -4.30 5.11
N VAL A 27 -10.95 -3.39 4.68
CA VAL A 27 -10.31 -2.41 5.56
C VAL A 27 -10.97 -1.07 5.33
N HIS A 28 -11.32 -0.40 6.43
CA HIS A 28 -11.97 0.91 6.39
C HIS A 28 -10.97 1.95 6.87
N ILE A 29 -10.66 2.93 6.04
CA ILE A 29 -9.71 3.99 6.37
C ILE A 29 -10.44 5.33 6.32
N THR A 30 -10.41 6.06 7.43
CA THR A 30 -11.01 7.39 7.52
C THR A 30 -10.00 8.37 8.12
N PRO A 31 -9.97 9.62 7.62
CA PRO A 31 -9.13 10.64 8.26
C PRO A 31 -9.57 10.87 9.70
N HIS A 32 -8.60 11.09 10.58
CA HIS A 32 -8.91 11.43 11.97
C HIS A 32 -9.53 12.82 12.01
N LYS A 33 -10.62 12.95 12.75
CA LYS A 33 -11.39 14.21 12.76
C LYS A 33 -10.66 15.36 13.42
N LYS A 34 -9.84 15.07 14.43
CA LYS A 34 -9.20 16.11 15.25
C LYS A 34 -7.71 16.26 14.99
N ARG A 35 -7.06 15.25 14.41
CA ARG A 35 -5.61 15.26 14.22
C ARG A 35 -5.30 15.13 12.74
N THR A 36 -4.91 16.24 12.14
CA THR A 36 -4.61 16.31 10.71
C THR A 36 -3.49 15.34 10.36
N GLY A 37 -3.72 14.54 9.31
CA GLY A 37 -2.73 13.59 8.81
C GLY A 37 -2.76 12.23 9.49
N PHE A 38 -3.51 12.09 10.59
CA PHE A 38 -3.73 10.79 11.22
C PHE A 38 -4.95 10.11 10.58
N PHE A 39 -4.98 8.79 10.67
CA PHE A 39 -6.07 7.99 10.09
C PHE A 39 -6.54 6.94 11.07
N ILE A 40 -7.83 6.65 11.00
CA ILE A 40 -8.40 5.49 11.69
C ILE A 40 -8.47 4.37 10.67
N VAL A 41 -7.81 3.27 10.97
CA VAL A 41 -7.79 2.07 10.11
C VAL A 41 -8.50 0.96 10.87
N ARG A 42 -9.58 0.44 10.29
CA ARG A 42 -10.40 -0.57 10.93
C ARG A 42 -10.49 -1.82 10.07
N ALA A 43 -10.29 -2.96 10.71
CA ALA A 43 -10.43 -4.27 10.06
C ALA A 43 -11.18 -5.19 11.03
N GLY A 44 -12.41 -5.57 10.68
CA GLY A 44 -13.26 -6.33 11.57
C GLY A 44 -13.52 -5.56 12.86
N VAL A 45 -13.20 -6.16 13.99
CA VAL A 45 -13.36 -5.53 15.30
C VAL A 45 -12.12 -4.74 15.72
N GLN A 46 -11.05 -4.82 14.97
CA GLN A 46 -9.81 -4.12 15.30
C GLN A 46 -9.83 -2.72 14.73
N ARG A 47 -9.32 -1.78 15.50
CA ARG A 47 -9.30 -0.37 15.14
C ARG A 47 -7.96 0.22 15.54
N PHE A 48 -7.29 0.87 14.60
CA PHE A 48 -5.97 1.43 14.81
C PHE A 48 -5.98 2.92 14.48
N ARG A 49 -5.23 3.69 15.25
CA ARG A 49 -4.97 5.10 14.94
C ARG A 49 -3.56 5.18 14.38
N MET A 50 -3.46 5.43 13.09
CA MET A 50 -2.20 5.38 12.39
C MET A 50 -1.74 6.76 11.92
N GLN A 51 -0.43 6.90 11.79
CA GLN A 51 0.20 8.13 11.30
C GLN A 51 1.17 7.78 10.17
N PRO A 52 1.35 8.70 9.22
CA PRO A 52 2.31 8.48 8.14
C PRO A 52 3.74 8.39 8.66
N VAL A 53 4.52 7.54 8.02
CA VAL A 53 5.93 7.36 8.32
C VAL A 53 6.69 7.47 7.01
N ALA A 54 7.76 8.24 6.99
CA ALA A 54 8.59 8.37 5.80
C ALA A 54 9.18 7.01 5.42
N SER A 55 9.20 6.72 4.12
CA SER A 55 9.70 5.46 3.60
C SER A 55 10.68 5.74 2.46
N ARG A 56 11.76 4.99 2.42
CA ARG A 56 12.76 5.11 1.36
C ARG A 56 12.35 4.43 0.07
N THR A 57 11.36 3.54 0.15
CA THR A 57 10.95 2.75 -1.01
C THR A 57 9.90 3.43 -1.88
N GLY A 58 9.40 4.59 -1.44
CA GLY A 58 8.29 5.27 -2.12
C GLY A 58 6.92 4.69 -1.79
N ALA A 59 6.86 3.61 -1.02
CA ALA A 59 5.59 3.09 -0.54
C ALA A 59 4.99 4.03 0.50
N ILE A 60 3.67 4.07 0.56
CA ILE A 60 2.96 4.84 1.58
C ILE A 60 2.85 3.95 2.81
N ARG A 61 3.33 4.42 3.93
CA ARG A 61 3.38 3.64 5.16
C ARG A 61 2.71 4.41 6.29
N LEU A 62 1.74 3.75 6.94
CA LEU A 62 1.10 4.26 8.14
C LEU A 62 1.39 3.29 9.27
N GLU A 63 1.61 3.82 10.48
CA GLU A 63 1.91 2.99 11.63
C GLU A 63 1.13 3.42 12.87
N ASP A 64 0.74 2.42 13.66
CA ASP A 64 0.27 2.61 15.02
C ASP A 64 1.28 1.95 15.94
N PRO A 65 2.24 2.72 16.48
CA PRO A 65 3.31 2.12 17.30
C PRO A 65 2.80 1.46 18.58
N ARG A 66 1.69 1.96 19.12
CA ARG A 66 1.13 1.41 20.37
C ARG A 66 0.57 0.02 20.15
N ALA A 67 -0.15 -0.16 19.05
CA ALA A 67 -0.75 -1.44 18.73
C ALA A 67 0.19 -2.37 17.97
N GLY A 68 1.30 -1.84 17.47
CA GLY A 68 2.22 -2.61 16.65
C GLY A 68 1.64 -2.97 15.30
N ALA A 69 0.84 -2.08 14.72
CA ALA A 69 0.18 -2.32 13.45
C ALA A 69 0.71 -1.38 12.38
N MET A 70 0.65 -1.83 11.14
CA MET A 70 1.15 -1.06 9.99
C MET A 70 0.25 -1.28 8.78
N TRP A 71 -0.04 -0.20 8.07
CA TRP A 71 -0.68 -0.23 6.76
C TRP A 71 0.36 0.13 5.71
N LEU A 72 0.56 -0.74 4.73
CA LEU A 72 1.50 -0.51 3.66
C LEU A 72 0.72 -0.37 2.35
N GLN A 73 0.82 0.79 1.71
CA GLN A 73 0.13 1.08 0.47
C GLN A 73 1.12 1.16 -0.67
N LEU A 74 1.00 0.24 -1.61
CA LEU A 74 1.77 0.22 -2.85
C LEU A 74 0.91 0.79 -3.98
N GLY A 75 1.47 0.92 -5.16
CA GLY A 75 0.72 1.43 -6.29
C GLY A 75 -0.44 0.54 -6.72
N ASN A 76 -0.28 -0.78 -6.59
CA ASN A 76 -1.25 -1.75 -7.09
C ASN A 76 -2.00 -2.51 -6.01
N LYS A 77 -1.56 -2.44 -4.76
CA LYS A 77 -2.25 -3.09 -3.64
C LYS A 77 -1.74 -2.57 -2.31
N SER A 78 -2.48 -2.87 -1.26
CA SER A 78 -2.09 -2.52 0.10
C SER A 78 -2.26 -3.72 1.01
N MET A 79 -1.67 -3.64 2.20
CA MET A 79 -1.80 -4.70 3.20
C MET A 79 -1.79 -4.11 4.61
N LEU A 80 -2.48 -4.79 5.51
CA LEU A 80 -2.51 -4.45 6.92
C LEU A 80 -1.77 -5.55 7.69
N MET A 81 -0.76 -5.16 8.44
CA MET A 81 0.08 -6.10 9.16
C MET A 81 0.09 -5.80 10.64
N SER A 82 0.19 -6.85 11.44
CA SER A 82 0.51 -6.72 12.85
C SER A 82 1.97 -7.09 13.03
N GLN A 83 2.81 -6.09 13.33
CA GLN A 83 4.21 -6.33 13.63
C GLN A 83 4.35 -7.04 14.96
N LYS A 84 3.45 -6.74 15.89
CA LYS A 84 3.43 -7.35 17.22
C LYS A 84 3.16 -8.86 17.14
N MET A 85 2.23 -9.27 16.27
CA MET A 85 1.89 -10.69 16.09
C MET A 85 2.68 -11.34 14.97
N GLY A 86 3.41 -10.56 14.19
CA GLY A 86 4.22 -11.07 13.09
C GLY A 86 3.42 -11.65 11.94
N ARG A 87 2.22 -11.12 11.67
CA ARG A 87 1.37 -11.65 10.60
C ARG A 87 0.56 -10.56 9.92
N ARG A 88 0.08 -10.87 8.74
CA ARG A 88 -0.83 -10.00 8.01
C ARG A 88 -2.25 -10.15 8.55
N LEU A 89 -2.91 -9.03 8.77
CA LEU A 89 -4.31 -9.01 9.18
C LEU A 89 -5.23 -8.91 7.97
N ALA A 90 -4.79 -8.26 6.90
CA ALA A 90 -5.50 -8.20 5.62
C ALA A 90 -4.47 -7.99 4.53
N ASP A 91 -4.67 -8.62 3.38
CA ASP A 91 -3.72 -8.52 2.26
C ASP A 91 -4.49 -8.35 0.96
N ASP A 92 -3.74 -8.02 -0.09
CA ASP A 92 -4.28 -7.83 -1.43
C ASP A 92 -5.44 -6.84 -1.43
N CYS A 93 -5.31 -5.78 -0.63
CA CYS A 93 -6.31 -4.74 -0.53
C CYS A 93 -6.15 -3.77 -1.70
N LYS A 94 -7.25 -3.45 -2.38
CA LYS A 94 -7.19 -2.62 -3.58
C LYS A 94 -8.27 -1.57 -3.55
N ALA A 95 -7.86 -0.30 -3.43
CA ALA A 95 -8.71 0.83 -3.75
C ALA A 95 -8.94 0.85 -5.27
N PRO A 96 -9.94 1.58 -5.78
CA PRO A 96 -10.25 1.56 -7.22
C PRO A 96 -9.04 1.82 -8.11
N ASP A 97 -8.22 2.80 -7.80
CA ASP A 97 -7.05 3.11 -8.62
C ASP A 97 -6.03 1.98 -8.60
N GLN A 98 -5.88 1.34 -7.45
CA GLN A 98 -4.97 0.20 -7.32
C GLN A 98 -5.47 -1.00 -8.13
N ALA A 99 -6.77 -1.23 -8.13
CA ALA A 99 -7.36 -2.33 -8.89
C ALA A 99 -7.13 -2.15 -10.39
N VAL A 100 -7.24 -0.93 -10.88
CA VAL A 100 -6.98 -0.62 -12.29
C VAL A 100 -5.53 -0.89 -12.63
N LEU A 101 -4.59 -0.40 -11.81
CA LEU A 101 -3.17 -0.63 -12.06
C LEU A 101 -2.81 -2.10 -11.96
N ASP A 102 -3.35 -2.82 -10.97
CA ASP A 102 -3.07 -4.23 -10.79
C ASP A 102 -3.54 -5.05 -11.99
N ALA A 103 -4.74 -4.76 -12.51
CA ALA A 103 -5.25 -5.42 -13.71
C ALA A 103 -4.35 -5.12 -14.91
N HIS A 104 -3.90 -3.88 -15.05
CA HIS A 104 -2.98 -3.51 -16.12
C HIS A 104 -1.66 -4.28 -16.04
N LEU A 105 -1.10 -4.39 -14.83
CA LEU A 105 0.16 -5.11 -14.64
C LEU A 105 0.03 -6.60 -14.89
N LYS A 106 -1.12 -7.20 -14.59
CA LYS A 106 -1.37 -8.61 -14.90
C LYS A 106 -1.46 -8.86 -16.40
N ASN A 107 -2.03 -7.92 -17.14
CA ASN A 107 -2.15 -8.02 -18.59
C ASN A 107 -0.87 -7.58 -19.30
N ASN A 108 -0.07 -6.73 -18.67
CA ASN A 108 1.16 -6.18 -19.23
C ASN A 108 2.26 -6.26 -18.19
N PRO A 109 2.78 -7.47 -17.90
CA PRO A 109 3.76 -7.63 -16.82
C PRO A 109 5.02 -6.81 -17.08
N LEU A 110 5.55 -6.21 -16.03
CA LEU A 110 6.82 -5.52 -16.11
C LEU A 110 7.95 -6.54 -16.17
N PRO A 111 9.05 -6.26 -16.91
CA PRO A 111 10.20 -7.15 -16.90
C PRO A 111 10.75 -7.28 -15.49
N SER A 112 11.09 -8.51 -15.11
CA SER A 112 11.74 -8.74 -13.83
C SER A 112 13.23 -8.46 -13.97
N LEU A 113 13.79 -7.79 -12.98
CA LEU A 113 15.24 -7.56 -12.93
C LEU A 113 16.02 -8.84 -12.68
N LEU A 114 15.34 -9.89 -12.23
CA LEU A 114 15.96 -11.19 -11.97
C LEU A 114 15.88 -12.12 -13.17
N GLU A 115 15.16 -11.75 -14.22
CA GLU A 115 15.02 -12.53 -15.43
C GLU A 115 15.97 -12.02 -16.50
N PRO A 116 16.60 -12.91 -17.29
CA PRO A 116 17.36 -12.44 -18.44
C PRO A 116 16.42 -11.70 -19.39
N LEU A 117 16.88 -10.57 -19.89
CA LEU A 117 16.10 -9.85 -20.90
C LEU A 117 15.99 -10.70 -22.15
N PRO A 118 14.85 -10.66 -22.85
CA PRO A 118 14.74 -11.35 -24.13
C PRO A 118 15.83 -10.88 -25.06
N ALA A 119 16.46 -11.77 -25.72
CA ALA A 119 17.52 -11.42 -26.62
C ALA A 119 16.99 -10.50 -27.67
N ALA A 120 17.05 -10.04 -27.56
CA ALA A 120 16.49 -9.33 -27.89
C ALA A 120 15.73 -9.29 -28.40
N ASN A 121 15.78 -10.01 -28.11
CA ASN A 121 14.84 -9.91 -28.00
C ASN A 121 14.27 -9.67 -27.92
N ALA A 122 14.50 -9.81 -28.43
CA ALA A 122 13.77 -9.81 -28.01
C ALA A 122 13.23 -9.30 -27.82
N ASP A 123 13.47 -9.43 -28.34
CA ASP A 123 12.78 -9.07 -27.81
C ASP A 123 12.72 -8.30 -27.45
N ALA A 124 13.38 -8.11 -27.98
CA ALA A 124 13.16 -7.59 -27.22
C ALA A 124 13.09 -6.78 -26.97
N PRO A 125 13.14 -6.46 -27.63
CA PRO A 125 12.97 -5.82 -26.95
C PRO A 125 12.82 -5.33 -26.37
N ALA A 126 13.33 -5.60 -26.56
CA ALA A 126 12.99 -5.33 -25.67
C ALA A 126 12.82 -4.77 -25.14
N ALA A 127 13.22 -4.92 -25.46
CA ALA A 127 12.82 -4.61 -24.66
C ALA A 127 12.78 -4.13 -24.14
N GLU A 128 13.09 -4.35 -24.14
CA GLU A 128 12.82 -4.17 -23.31
C GLU A 128 12.95 -3.67 -22.60
N ALA A 129 13.54 -3.79 -23.35
CA ALA A 129 13.58 -3.67 -22.49
C ALA A 129 13.76 -3.32 -21.82
N ALA A 130 14.10 -3.60 -22.14
CA ALA A 130 14.11 -3.67 -21.27
C ALA A 130 14.17 -3.55 -20.75
N LYS A 131 14.26 -4.06 -21.21
CA LYS A 131 14.20 -4.50 -20.53
C LYS A 131 14.21 -4.23 -19.92
#